data_50438a55759a154056cfcfd4cb755f01
#
_entry.id   50438a55759a154056cfcfd4cb755f01
#
_cell.length_a   1.000
_cell.length_b   1.000
_cell.length_c   1.000
_cell.angle_alpha   90.00
_cell.angle_beta   90.00
_cell.angle_gamma   90.00
#
_symmetry.space_group_name_H-M   'P 1'
#
loop_
_entity.id
_entity.type
_entity.pdbx_description
1 polymer ?
#
loop_
_entity_poly.entity_id
_entity_poly.type
_entity_poly.pdbx_seq_one_letter_code
_entity_poly.pdbx_strand_id
1 'polypeptide(L)'
;VDKLIVEKTIPDHCFDLAPRLKSIDRYELGVWGLDPLQALLQPFRYTRSNVHSFTILTESKQEVVAIFGAVPVRHNHKIGTIWFLSSDLLDKNYLYFLKRNKKWLRYLEENYIFLSNYITEEHTRSIKWLKWQGFKFSKPLLVKNV
;
A
#
# COMPACT_ATOMS: atom_id res chain seq x y z
N VAL A 1 -0.67 0.44 -23.29
CA VAL A 1 -0.68 0.69 -21.86
C VAL A 1 -2.08 1.08 -21.45
N ASP A 2 -2.64 0.34 -20.51
CA ASP A 2 -3.99 0.58 -20.03
C ASP A 2 -4.02 1.79 -19.08
N LYS A 3 -5.09 2.55 -19.14
CA LYS A 3 -5.30 3.61 -18.15
C LYS A 3 -5.59 2.99 -16.79
N LEU A 4 -5.09 3.65 -15.75
CA LEU A 4 -5.37 3.28 -14.37
C LEU A 4 -6.38 4.24 -13.78
N ILE A 5 -7.35 3.70 -13.06
CA ILE A 5 -8.31 4.50 -12.29
C ILE A 5 -8.15 4.16 -10.82
N VAL A 6 -8.55 5.09 -9.97
CA VAL A 6 -8.46 4.92 -8.52
C VAL A 6 -9.86 5.04 -7.93
N GLU A 7 -10.25 4.06 -7.15
CA GLU A 7 -11.55 4.00 -6.49
C GLU A 7 -11.35 3.69 -5.00
N LYS A 8 -12.36 4.02 -4.21
CA LYS A 8 -12.40 3.57 -2.82
C LYS A 8 -12.43 2.05 -2.78
N THR A 9 -11.63 1.44 -1.92
CA THR A 9 -11.56 -0.02 -1.82
C THR A 9 -12.89 -0.60 -1.31
N ILE A 10 -13.32 -1.67 -1.95
CA ILE A 10 -14.42 -2.52 -1.46
C ILE A 10 -13.84 -3.90 -1.15
N PRO A 11 -14.51 -4.70 -0.29
CA PRO A 11 -13.99 -6.04 0.05
C PRO A 11 -13.66 -6.93 -1.15
N ASP A 12 -14.46 -6.86 -2.22
CA ASP A 12 -14.21 -7.64 -3.44
C ASP A 12 -12.83 -7.37 -4.04
N HIS A 13 -12.34 -6.14 -3.96
CA HIS A 13 -10.99 -5.80 -4.43
C HIS A 13 -9.93 -6.57 -3.64
N CYS A 14 -10.15 -6.75 -2.34
CA CYS A 14 -9.21 -7.48 -1.48
C CYS A 14 -9.18 -8.97 -1.84
N PHE A 15 -10.33 -9.57 -2.08
CA PHE A 15 -10.43 -10.97 -2.49
C PHE A 15 -9.79 -11.21 -3.86
N ASP A 16 -9.90 -10.24 -4.75
CA ASP A 16 -9.26 -10.35 -6.07
C ASP A 16 -7.73 -10.23 -5.97
N LEU A 17 -7.23 -9.27 -5.20
CA LEU A 17 -5.79 -9.01 -5.13
C LEU A 17 -5.02 -10.03 -4.30
N ALA A 18 -5.57 -10.48 -3.17
CA ALA A 18 -4.84 -11.31 -2.21
C ALA A 18 -4.10 -12.49 -2.85
N PRO A 19 -4.74 -13.32 -3.71
CA PRO A 19 -4.03 -14.45 -4.33
C PRO A 19 -3.05 -14.02 -5.43
N ARG A 20 -3.11 -12.78 -5.89
CA ARG A 20 -2.29 -12.27 -6.98
C ARG A 20 -1.23 -11.26 -6.54
N LEU A 21 -1.01 -11.11 -5.24
CA LEU A 21 0.06 -10.25 -4.73
C LEU A 21 1.39 -10.69 -5.32
N LYS A 22 2.21 -9.72 -5.71
CA LYS A 22 3.54 -10.04 -6.17
C LYS A 22 4.40 -10.61 -5.05
N SER A 23 5.42 -11.38 -5.42
CA SER A 23 6.18 -12.18 -4.47
C SER A 23 6.85 -11.36 -3.37
N ILE A 24 7.39 -10.18 -3.70
CA ILE A 24 8.06 -9.35 -2.70
C ILE A 24 7.08 -8.83 -1.63
N ASP A 25 5.86 -8.47 -2.02
CA ASP A 25 4.84 -8.01 -1.09
C ASP A 25 4.38 -9.16 -0.19
N ARG A 26 4.19 -10.33 -0.76
CA ARG A 26 3.84 -11.53 -0.02
C ARG A 26 4.93 -11.90 0.99
N TYR A 27 6.19 -11.77 0.58
CA TYR A 27 7.33 -12.00 1.46
C TYR A 27 7.32 -11.05 2.65
N GLU A 28 7.11 -9.76 2.41
CA GLU A 28 7.06 -8.77 3.49
C GLU A 28 5.95 -9.08 4.50
N LEU A 29 4.76 -9.41 4.02
CA LEU A 29 3.66 -9.78 4.92
C LEU A 29 4.02 -11.02 5.74
N GLY A 30 4.69 -11.99 5.14
CA GLY A 30 5.16 -13.19 5.82
C GLY A 30 6.15 -12.92 6.93
N VAL A 31 7.04 -11.93 6.75
CA VAL A 31 7.98 -11.50 7.79
C VAL A 31 7.25 -11.05 9.06
N TRP A 32 6.10 -10.40 8.89
CA TRP A 32 5.27 -9.93 10.00
C TRP A 32 4.22 -10.95 10.45
N GLY A 33 4.19 -12.14 9.84
CA GLY A 33 3.19 -13.16 10.15
C GLY A 33 1.78 -12.80 9.71
N LEU A 34 1.65 -11.97 8.68
CA LEU A 34 0.35 -11.48 8.21
C LEU A 34 -0.14 -12.27 7.00
N ASP A 35 -1.41 -12.67 7.06
CA ASP A 35 -2.09 -13.26 5.92
C ASP A 35 -2.46 -12.15 4.92
N PRO A 36 -2.22 -12.33 3.61
CA PRO A 36 -2.50 -11.30 2.61
C PRO A 36 -3.93 -10.77 2.62
N LEU A 37 -4.93 -11.65 2.66
CA LEU A 37 -6.33 -11.22 2.67
C LEU A 37 -6.67 -10.44 3.93
N GLN A 38 -6.23 -10.91 5.10
CA GLN A 38 -6.50 -10.23 6.35
C GLN A 38 -5.83 -8.86 6.41
N ALA A 39 -4.61 -8.75 5.88
CA ALA A 39 -3.91 -7.47 5.79
C ALA A 39 -4.70 -6.47 4.93
N LEU A 40 -5.20 -6.90 3.77
CA LEU A 40 -5.98 -6.05 2.87
C LEU A 40 -7.33 -5.65 3.45
N LEU A 41 -7.95 -6.53 4.25
CA LEU A 41 -9.24 -6.27 4.88
C LEU A 41 -9.12 -5.43 6.17
N GLN A 42 -7.91 -5.22 6.67
CA GLN A 42 -7.70 -4.50 7.93
C GLN A 42 -8.42 -3.16 8.01
N PRO A 43 -8.41 -2.30 6.97
CA PRO A 43 -9.06 -0.99 7.04
C PRO A 43 -10.56 -1.06 7.36
N PHE A 44 -11.23 -2.14 6.97
CA PHE A 44 -12.68 -2.31 7.21
C PHE A 44 -13.03 -2.58 8.67
N ARG A 45 -12.02 -2.83 9.52
CA ARG A 45 -12.21 -3.03 10.96
C ARG A 45 -12.24 -1.72 11.74
N TYR A 46 -11.91 -0.59 11.09
CA TYR A 46 -11.85 0.72 11.71
C TYR A 46 -13.12 1.50 11.40
N THR A 47 -13.55 2.32 12.36
CA THR A 47 -14.71 3.21 12.20
C THR A 47 -14.31 4.69 12.12
N ARG A 48 -13.01 4.99 12.20
CA ARG A 48 -12.52 6.37 12.19
C ARG A 48 -12.55 6.95 10.78
N SER A 49 -12.80 8.26 10.68
CA SER A 49 -12.84 8.98 9.41
C SER A 49 -11.48 9.14 8.73
N ASN A 50 -10.37 8.96 9.47
CA ASN A 50 -9.02 9.07 8.91
C ASN A 50 -8.47 7.74 8.38
N VAL A 51 -9.29 6.70 8.32
CA VAL A 51 -8.91 5.43 7.69
C VAL A 51 -9.22 5.52 6.20
N HIS A 52 -8.21 5.26 5.37
CA HIS A 52 -8.35 5.33 3.93
C HIS A 52 -7.79 4.08 3.28
N SER A 53 -8.52 3.56 2.30
CA SER A 53 -8.06 2.48 1.44
C SER A 53 -8.55 2.73 0.03
N PHE A 54 -7.62 2.73 -0.92
CA PHE A 54 -7.89 2.98 -2.33
C PHE A 54 -7.38 1.84 -3.19
N THR A 55 -8.12 1.56 -4.24
CA THR A 55 -7.79 0.51 -5.19
C THR A 55 -7.45 1.13 -6.53
N ILE A 56 -6.32 0.71 -7.10
CA ILE A 56 -5.93 1.06 -8.46
C ILE A 56 -6.38 -0.08 -9.37
N LEU A 57 -7.16 0.27 -10.38
CA LEU A 57 -7.74 -0.69 -11.33
C LEU A 57 -7.34 -0.33 -12.74
N THR A 58 -7.24 -1.33 -13.62
CA THR A 58 -7.19 -1.07 -15.04
C THR A 58 -8.57 -0.61 -15.51
N GLU A 59 -8.62 0.47 -16.31
CA GLU A 59 -9.90 1.01 -16.77
C GLU A 59 -10.67 0.02 -17.64
N SER A 60 -9.98 -0.65 -18.55
CA SER A 60 -10.61 -1.54 -19.54
C SER A 60 -11.21 -2.81 -18.94
N LYS A 61 -10.49 -3.46 -18.02
CA LYS A 61 -10.89 -4.78 -17.50
C LYS A 61 -11.26 -4.77 -16.03
N GLN A 62 -11.13 -3.62 -15.36
CA GLN A 62 -11.39 -3.50 -13.91
C GLN A 62 -10.57 -4.50 -13.08
N GLU A 63 -9.37 -4.83 -13.53
CA GLU A 63 -8.45 -5.70 -12.79
C GLU A 63 -7.74 -4.90 -11.71
N VAL A 64 -7.62 -5.48 -10.51
CA VAL A 64 -6.93 -4.82 -9.41
C VAL A 64 -5.42 -4.83 -9.65
N VAL A 65 -4.85 -3.65 -9.77
CA VAL A 65 -3.40 -3.44 -9.92
C VAL A 65 -2.73 -3.37 -8.55
N ALA A 66 -3.32 -2.60 -7.64
CA ALA A 66 -2.78 -2.39 -6.30
C ALA A 66 -3.86 -1.86 -5.37
N ILE A 67 -3.61 -2.03 -4.07
CA ILE A 67 -4.41 -1.40 -3.01
C ILE A 67 -3.44 -0.67 -2.09
N PHE A 68 -3.75 0.57 -1.76
CA PHE A 68 -2.92 1.38 -0.88
C PHE A 68 -3.79 2.19 0.07
N GLY A 69 -3.19 2.66 1.14
CA GLY A 69 -3.92 3.49 2.08
C GLY A 69 -3.14 3.75 3.35
N ALA A 70 -3.88 4.15 4.38
CA ALA A 70 -3.34 4.41 5.70
C ALA A 70 -4.36 4.12 6.78
N VAL A 71 -3.89 3.59 7.90
CA VAL A 71 -4.68 3.40 9.12
C VAL A 71 -3.95 4.05 10.27
N PRO A 72 -4.68 4.54 11.30
CA PRO A 72 -4.03 5.16 12.45
C PRO A 72 -3.29 4.11 13.28
N VAL A 73 -2.16 4.51 13.88
CA VAL A 73 -1.52 3.66 14.87
C VAL A 73 -2.36 3.60 16.14
N ARG A 74 -2.24 2.50 16.87
CA ARG A 74 -3.10 2.17 18.01
C ARG A 74 -3.15 3.24 19.09
N HIS A 75 -2.01 3.85 19.40
CA HIS A 75 -1.90 4.79 20.53
C HIS A 75 -1.91 6.26 20.14
N ASN A 76 -1.89 6.57 18.85
CA ASN A 76 -1.94 7.94 18.37
C ASN A 76 -2.56 8.00 16.97
N HIS A 77 -3.83 8.39 16.93
CA HIS A 77 -4.58 8.44 15.66
C HIS A 77 -4.11 9.56 14.72
N LYS A 78 -3.18 10.42 15.15
CA LYS A 78 -2.57 11.43 14.27
C LYS A 78 -1.39 10.88 13.47
N ILE A 79 -0.90 9.69 13.83
CA ILE A 79 0.16 8.99 13.11
C ILE A 79 -0.48 7.86 12.33
N GLY A 80 -0.20 7.79 11.03
CA GLY A 80 -0.73 6.76 10.16
C GLY A 80 0.33 5.75 9.75
N THR A 81 -0.08 4.49 9.66
CA THR A 81 0.70 3.46 9.00
C THR A 81 0.22 3.38 7.56
N ILE A 82 1.10 3.71 6.63
CA ILE A 82 0.83 3.66 5.20
C ILE A 82 1.18 2.27 4.67
N TRP A 83 0.40 1.78 3.71
CA TRP A 83 0.74 0.53 3.02
C TRP A 83 0.49 0.68 1.52
N PHE A 84 1.16 -0.17 0.77
CA PHE A 84 0.98 -0.31 -0.67
C PHE A 84 1.26 -1.75 -1.06
N LEU A 85 0.24 -2.45 -1.52
CA LEU A 85 0.34 -3.87 -1.90
C LEU A 85 -0.14 -3.99 -3.35
N SER A 86 0.61 -4.70 -4.17
CA SER A 86 0.34 -4.73 -5.60
C SER A 86 0.43 -6.11 -6.22
N SER A 87 -0.19 -6.23 -7.39
CA SER A 87 0.00 -7.36 -8.31
C SER A 87 1.12 -7.04 -9.29
N ASP A 88 1.48 -8.03 -10.12
CA ASP A 88 2.48 -7.84 -11.18
C ASP A 88 2.01 -6.87 -12.28
N LEU A 89 0.71 -6.56 -12.32
CA LEU A 89 0.17 -5.58 -13.26
C LEU A 89 0.75 -4.18 -13.05
N LEU A 90 1.22 -3.88 -11.84
CA LEU A 90 1.85 -2.59 -11.56
C LEU A 90 3.09 -2.38 -12.42
N ASP A 91 3.90 -3.43 -12.61
CA ASP A 91 5.15 -3.33 -13.36
C ASP A 91 4.92 -2.90 -14.81
N LYS A 92 3.82 -3.35 -15.42
CA LYS A 92 3.44 -2.97 -16.78
C LYS A 92 2.97 -1.54 -16.89
N ASN A 93 2.48 -0.95 -15.80
CA ASN A 93 1.86 0.37 -15.77
C ASN A 93 2.65 1.34 -14.89
N TYR A 94 3.90 1.03 -14.59
CA TYR A 94 4.68 1.71 -13.56
C TYR A 94 4.88 3.19 -13.84
N LEU A 95 5.21 3.57 -15.07
CA LEU A 95 5.42 4.99 -15.43
C LEU A 95 4.13 5.80 -15.30
N TYR A 96 3.01 5.21 -15.68
CA TYR A 96 1.71 5.85 -15.53
C TYR A 96 1.40 6.08 -14.04
N PHE A 97 1.65 5.07 -13.22
CA PHE A 97 1.48 5.15 -11.77
C PHE A 97 2.36 6.25 -11.16
N LEU A 98 3.65 6.29 -11.50
CA LEU A 98 4.57 7.29 -10.95
C LEU A 98 4.10 8.74 -11.21
N LYS A 99 3.55 8.99 -12.38
CA LYS A 99 3.12 10.34 -12.75
C LYS A 99 1.92 10.82 -11.94
N ARG A 100 1.09 9.90 -11.44
CA ARG A 100 -0.21 10.24 -10.84
C ARG A 100 -0.31 10.03 -9.34
N ASN A 101 0.60 9.29 -8.75
CA ASN A 101 0.41 8.88 -7.37
C ASN A 101 0.74 9.96 -6.33
N LYS A 102 1.50 10.99 -6.67
CA LYS A 102 1.78 12.10 -5.74
C LYS A 102 0.51 12.74 -5.19
N LYS A 103 -0.50 12.86 -6.02
CA LYS A 103 -1.80 13.39 -5.63
C LYS A 103 -2.43 12.57 -4.51
N TRP A 104 -2.37 11.26 -4.60
CA TRP A 104 -2.96 10.36 -3.61
C TRP A 104 -2.16 10.33 -2.31
N LEU A 105 -0.85 10.38 -2.42
CA LEU A 105 0.01 10.46 -1.25
C LEU A 105 -0.26 11.75 -0.46
N ARG A 106 -0.39 12.88 -1.14
CA ARG A 106 -0.75 14.15 -0.49
C ARG A 106 -2.09 14.06 0.22
N TYR A 107 -3.06 13.40 -0.40
CA TYR A 107 -4.37 13.19 0.23
C TYR A 107 -4.22 12.42 1.54
N LEU A 108 -3.40 11.39 1.58
CA LEU A 108 -3.13 10.66 2.82
C LEU A 108 -2.40 11.51 3.85
N GLU A 109 -1.41 12.30 3.42
CA GLU A 109 -0.64 13.18 4.29
C GLU A 109 -1.52 14.23 4.99
N GLU A 110 -2.57 14.70 4.34
CA GLU A 110 -3.49 15.68 4.93
C GLU A 110 -4.22 15.15 6.15
N ASN A 111 -4.34 13.85 6.29
CA ASN A 111 -5.08 13.21 7.36
C ASN A 111 -4.21 12.80 8.55
N TYR A 112 -2.90 12.92 8.44
CA TYR A 112 -1.96 12.49 9.46
C TYR A 112 -0.81 13.48 9.61
N ILE A 113 -0.28 13.61 10.84
CA ILE A 113 0.94 14.38 11.09
C ILE A 113 2.15 13.62 10.56
N PHE A 114 2.17 12.30 10.76
CA PHE A 114 3.20 11.42 10.26
C PHE A 114 2.59 10.22 9.56
N LEU A 115 3.23 9.81 8.48
CA LEU A 115 3.00 8.51 7.83
C LEU A 115 4.29 7.70 7.92
N SER A 116 4.19 6.47 8.39
CA SER A 116 5.35 5.59 8.54
C SER A 116 4.98 4.14 8.26
N ASN A 117 6.00 3.34 7.96
CA ASN A 117 5.89 1.90 7.90
C ASN A 117 7.30 1.30 7.84
N TYR A 118 7.36 -0.02 7.92
CA TYR A 118 8.57 -0.79 7.71
C TYR A 118 8.54 -1.37 6.30
N ILE A 119 9.71 -1.45 5.67
CA ILE A 119 9.87 -2.03 4.34
C ILE A 119 11.10 -2.91 4.32
N THR A 120 11.02 -4.06 3.65
CA THR A 120 12.18 -4.93 3.52
C THR A 120 13.21 -4.32 2.58
N GLU A 121 14.50 -4.52 2.89
CA GLU A 121 15.60 -4.02 2.07
C GLU A 121 15.59 -4.57 0.65
N GLU A 122 15.03 -5.76 0.45
CA GLU A 122 14.94 -6.38 -0.86
C GLU A 122 13.94 -5.68 -1.79
N HIS A 123 13.07 -4.84 -1.25
CA HIS A 123 12.07 -4.11 -2.04
C HIS A 123 12.68 -2.85 -2.67
N THR A 124 13.71 -3.02 -3.50
CA THR A 124 14.53 -1.92 -4.00
C THR A 124 13.77 -0.88 -4.80
N ARG A 125 12.84 -1.31 -5.66
CA ARG A 125 12.02 -0.39 -6.47
C ARG A 125 11.16 0.51 -5.59
N SER A 126 10.50 -0.06 -4.60
CA SER A 126 9.64 0.70 -3.67
C SER A 126 10.46 1.66 -2.81
N ILE A 127 11.65 1.24 -2.37
CA ILE A 127 12.54 2.12 -1.60
C ILE A 127 12.95 3.33 -2.43
N LYS A 128 13.33 3.15 -3.69
CA LYS A 128 13.68 4.26 -4.59
C LYS A 128 12.50 5.21 -4.78
N TRP A 129 11.33 4.64 -5.00
CA TRP A 129 10.10 5.41 -5.19
C TRP A 129 9.74 6.22 -3.94
N LEU A 130 9.81 5.60 -2.76
CA LEU A 130 9.52 6.28 -1.50
C LEU A 130 10.51 7.41 -1.23
N LYS A 131 11.81 7.21 -1.51
CA LYS A 131 12.81 8.27 -1.40
C LYS A 131 12.49 9.44 -2.33
N TRP A 132 12.09 9.14 -3.54
CA TRP A 132 11.69 10.17 -4.51
C TRP A 132 10.47 10.95 -4.03
N GLN A 133 9.54 10.30 -3.30
CA GLN A 133 8.38 10.95 -2.68
C GLN A 133 8.74 11.80 -1.46
N GLY A 134 9.95 11.69 -0.94
CA GLY A 134 10.40 12.46 0.21
C GLY A 134 10.44 11.70 1.53
N PHE A 135 10.18 10.41 1.52
CA PHE A 135 10.30 9.60 2.74
C PHE A 135 11.75 9.45 3.16
N LYS A 136 11.99 9.50 4.47
CA LYS A 136 13.30 9.29 5.07
C LYS A 136 13.39 7.88 5.63
N PHE A 137 14.56 7.30 5.54
CA PHE A 137 14.82 5.93 5.98
C PHE A 137 15.79 5.93 7.16
N SER A 138 15.44 5.16 8.19
CA SER A 138 16.34 4.90 9.31
C SER A 138 17.30 3.76 8.95
N LYS A 139 18.23 3.45 9.87
CA LYS A 139 19.07 2.27 9.72
C LYS A 139 18.23 1.01 9.67
N PRO A 140 18.62 0.02 8.85
CA PRO A 140 17.91 -1.25 8.82
C PRO A 140 17.84 -1.92 10.19
N LEU A 141 16.70 -2.53 10.48
CA LEU A 141 16.46 -3.28 11.71
C LEU A 141 16.40 -4.76 11.39
N LEU A 142 16.96 -5.57 12.27
CA LEU A 142 16.82 -7.01 12.16
C LEU A 142 15.49 -7.42 12.79
N VAL A 143 14.59 -7.97 11.96
CA VAL A 143 13.31 -8.50 12.43
C VAL A 143 13.45 -10.02 12.55
N LYS A 144 13.25 -10.54 13.75
CA LYS A 144 13.26 -11.97 13.98
C LYS A 144 11.89 -12.55 13.63
N ASN A 145 11.90 -13.63 12.85
CA ASN A 145 10.68 -14.40 12.63
C ASN A 145 10.31 -15.11 13.92
N VAL A 146 9.08 -14.90 14.32
CA VAL A 146 8.55 -15.54 15.51
C VAL A 146 7.78 -16.79 15.10
#